data_3bb7dcf933392df9f84ad00db99cebfa
#
_entry.id   3bb7dcf933392df9f84ad00db99cebfa
#
_cell.length_a   1.000
_cell.length_b   1.000
_cell.length_c   1.000
_cell.angle_alpha   90.00
_cell.angle_beta   90.00
_cell.angle_gamma   90.00
#
_symmetry.space_group_name_H-M   'P 1'
#
loop_
_entity.id
_entity.type
_entity.pdbx_description
1 polymer ?
#
loop_
_entity_poly.entity_id
_entity_poly.type
_entity_poly.pdbx_seq_one_letter_code
_entity_poly.pdbx_strand_id
1 'polypeptide(L)'
;MSQGNQMDFFQKPRLMISVEKKGTGPLVKQTFPRRPYRYSEIKTPGFEFCFNLNGEILSIRGLTSDWPHPAEHFKRTAGNDWVYYTVGDKSGSDGVISWMGEYYLPCLPYVSNPVWDVKCFSNPVVMTALAEWSQLYANLYMADSKGFYPRATDLIKQILANDDQTLHERSRRLNQIIGGRISVLPPDTRHVDYDIIPVTIADGCLYHCKFCCVKSDQKFQKRSKESVLDQITALKDHFGADRSNYHALFLGNHDALAAGDDLICFAAEQAYEAFGFSQRMKQDPFLYLFGSVGSFLGAGETLFEKLNELPFYTYINIGFESFDANTLAGIGKPVTVEQVKEAFKKMMEINAGYKRIEVTGNFIMGDNLPADHYLSLAELLKNSDVKNKSKGAIYLSPLKDSPNKRELLPQFYQLKQESRLPVFVYLIQRL
;
A
#
# COMPACT_ATOMS: atom_id res chain seq x y z
N MET A 1 -32.07 -4.34 -22.83
CA MET A 1 -32.87 -4.68 -21.64
C MET A 1 -31.93 -4.69 -20.46
N SER A 2 -31.99 -3.65 -19.63
CA SER A 2 -31.14 -3.48 -18.44
C SER A 2 -31.64 -4.45 -17.37
N GLN A 3 -30.86 -5.49 -17.09
CA GLN A 3 -31.06 -6.26 -15.86
C GLN A 3 -30.72 -5.33 -14.68
N GLY A 4 -31.75 -4.82 -14.04
CA GLY A 4 -31.64 -4.08 -12.80
C GLY A 4 -30.96 -4.96 -11.75
N ASN A 5 -29.90 -4.44 -11.14
CA ASN A 5 -29.28 -5.02 -9.97
C ASN A 5 -30.31 -5.00 -8.83
N GLN A 6 -31.02 -6.09 -8.64
CA GLN A 6 -31.83 -6.31 -7.45
C GLN A 6 -30.88 -6.51 -6.28
N MET A 7 -30.75 -5.49 -5.43
CA MET A 7 -30.07 -5.64 -4.13
C MET A 7 -30.98 -6.48 -3.24
N ASP A 8 -30.57 -7.71 -2.94
CA ASP A 8 -31.26 -8.56 -1.98
C ASP A 8 -30.94 -8.06 -0.56
N PHE A 9 -31.92 -7.41 0.06
CA PHE A 9 -31.84 -7.01 1.47
C PHE A 9 -32.55 -8.07 2.31
N PHE A 10 -31.87 -8.51 3.35
CA PHE A 10 -32.48 -9.32 4.41
C PHE A 10 -32.39 -8.62 5.75
N GLN A 11 -33.52 -8.46 6.41
CA GLN A 11 -33.60 -7.83 7.74
C GLN A 11 -34.11 -8.86 8.76
N LYS A 12 -33.20 -9.42 9.59
CA LYS A 12 -33.58 -9.92 10.91
C LYS A 12 -33.52 -8.78 11.90
N PRO A 13 -34.24 -8.80 13.05
CA PRO A 13 -34.39 -7.62 13.95
C PRO A 13 -33.11 -6.92 14.37
N ARG A 14 -31.93 -7.42 14.03
CA ARG A 14 -30.62 -6.82 14.38
C ARG A 14 -29.52 -6.98 13.32
N LEU A 15 -29.80 -7.60 12.15
CA LEU A 15 -28.79 -7.82 11.11
C LEU A 15 -29.34 -7.44 9.73
N MET A 16 -28.59 -6.63 8.99
CA MET A 16 -28.84 -6.34 7.58
C MET A 16 -27.68 -6.90 6.74
N ILE A 17 -28.00 -7.80 5.79
CA ILE A 17 -27.01 -8.46 4.94
C ILE A 17 -27.18 -7.97 3.51
N SER A 18 -26.10 -7.52 2.88
CA SER A 18 -26.07 -7.12 1.47
C SER A 18 -24.99 -7.93 0.77
N VAL A 19 -25.39 -8.69 -0.27
CA VAL A 19 -24.50 -9.60 -0.99
C VAL A 19 -24.02 -8.97 -2.30
N GLU A 20 -22.72 -9.01 -2.55
CA GLU A 20 -22.07 -8.55 -3.79
C GLU A 20 -22.47 -7.14 -4.24
N LYS A 21 -22.35 -6.17 -3.36
CA LYS A 21 -22.51 -4.77 -3.71
C LYS A 21 -21.47 -4.35 -4.73
N LYS A 22 -21.88 -3.50 -5.66
CA LYS A 22 -20.98 -2.82 -6.59
C LYS A 22 -20.86 -1.37 -6.18
N GLY A 23 -19.67 -0.84 -6.18
CA GLY A 23 -19.44 0.55 -5.87
C GLY A 23 -17.97 0.86 -5.66
N THR A 24 -17.73 2.06 -5.17
CA THR A 24 -16.37 2.49 -4.78
C THR A 24 -15.99 1.98 -3.39
N GLY A 25 -16.82 1.11 -2.80
CA GLY A 25 -16.58 0.47 -1.51
C GLY A 25 -16.64 1.41 -0.31
N PRO A 26 -16.60 0.86 0.90
CA PRO A 26 -16.49 1.64 2.14
C PRO A 26 -15.11 2.29 2.31
N LEU A 27 -14.11 1.86 1.54
CA LEU A 27 -12.71 2.29 1.60
C LEU A 27 -12.43 3.53 0.73
N VAL A 28 -13.42 4.39 0.52
CA VAL A 28 -13.24 5.62 -0.25
C VAL A 28 -12.49 6.64 0.59
N LYS A 29 -11.26 6.92 0.19
CA LYS A 29 -10.45 8.00 0.73
C LYS A 29 -10.82 9.33 0.06
N GLN A 30 -10.73 10.42 0.81
CA GLN A 30 -11.12 11.75 0.32
C GLN A 30 -10.20 12.24 -0.82
N THR A 31 -8.92 11.90 -0.75
CA THR A 31 -7.87 12.45 -1.62
C THR A 31 -7.42 11.48 -2.73
N PHE A 32 -7.98 10.27 -2.79
CA PHE A 32 -7.56 9.26 -3.77
C PHE A 32 -8.64 8.93 -4.78
N PRO A 33 -8.26 8.51 -5.99
CA PRO A 33 -9.19 8.08 -7.01
C PRO A 33 -10.07 6.92 -6.49
N ARG A 34 -11.37 7.04 -6.73
CA ARG A 34 -12.31 5.94 -6.45
C ARG A 34 -12.11 4.85 -7.48
N ARG A 35 -12.07 3.60 -7.02
CA ARG A 35 -12.03 2.43 -7.89
C ARG A 35 -13.30 1.59 -7.75
N PRO A 36 -13.77 0.94 -8.82
CA PRO A 36 -14.83 -0.06 -8.73
C PRO A 36 -14.39 -1.21 -7.82
N TYR A 37 -15.29 -1.63 -6.95
CA TYR A 37 -15.03 -2.65 -5.96
C TYR A 37 -16.27 -3.49 -5.74
N ARG A 38 -16.10 -4.80 -5.53
CA ARG A 38 -17.20 -5.71 -5.22
C ARG A 38 -16.97 -6.29 -3.83
N TYR A 39 -17.98 -6.23 -3.00
CA TYR A 39 -17.90 -6.67 -1.61
C TYR A 39 -19.29 -7.05 -1.09
N SER A 40 -19.32 -7.83 -0.02
CA SER A 40 -20.54 -8.06 0.76
C SER A 40 -20.44 -7.36 2.10
N GLU A 41 -21.57 -7.04 2.71
CA GLU A 41 -21.58 -6.40 4.02
C GLU A 41 -22.62 -6.99 4.94
N ILE A 42 -22.30 -6.99 6.24
CA ILE A 42 -23.24 -7.24 7.32
C ILE A 42 -23.22 -6.02 8.25
N LYS A 43 -24.41 -5.46 8.48
CA LYS A 43 -24.59 -4.36 9.44
C LYS A 43 -25.29 -4.84 10.69
N THR A 44 -24.71 -4.47 11.81
CA THR A 44 -25.32 -4.51 13.13
C THR A 44 -25.76 -3.09 13.55
N PRO A 45 -26.45 -2.88 14.65
CA PRO A 45 -26.76 -1.52 15.12
C PRO A 45 -25.53 -0.63 15.33
N GLY A 46 -24.38 -1.21 15.69
CA GLY A 46 -23.16 -0.45 16.00
C GLY A 46 -22.10 -0.46 14.91
N PHE A 47 -22.08 -1.46 14.02
CA PHE A 47 -20.96 -1.68 13.12
C PHE A 47 -21.38 -2.16 11.73
N GLU A 48 -20.54 -1.84 10.75
CA GLU A 48 -20.57 -2.38 9.40
C GLU A 48 -19.33 -3.25 9.19
N PHE A 49 -19.55 -4.50 8.81
CA PHE A 49 -18.50 -5.49 8.51
C PHE A 49 -18.52 -5.76 7.01
N CYS A 50 -17.40 -5.54 6.35
CA CYS A 50 -17.25 -5.75 4.93
C CYS A 50 -16.42 -6.98 4.63
N PHE A 51 -16.85 -7.76 3.62
CA PHE A 51 -16.24 -9.03 3.22
C PHE A 51 -15.88 -8.98 1.74
N ASN A 52 -14.74 -9.57 1.40
CA ASN A 52 -14.33 -9.74 0.02
C ASN A 52 -15.13 -10.85 -0.69
N LEU A 53 -14.81 -11.10 -1.97
CA LEU A 53 -15.52 -12.09 -2.77
C LEU A 53 -15.25 -13.55 -2.37
N ASN A 54 -14.28 -13.78 -1.49
CA ASN A 54 -14.00 -15.08 -0.89
C ASN A 54 -14.69 -15.27 0.49
N GLY A 55 -15.41 -14.24 0.98
CA GLY A 55 -16.01 -14.24 2.32
C GLY A 55 -15.05 -13.90 3.46
N GLU A 56 -13.84 -13.42 3.15
CA GLU A 56 -12.87 -12.97 4.14
C GLU A 56 -13.23 -11.56 4.63
N ILE A 57 -13.13 -11.32 5.93
CA ILE A 57 -13.35 -9.97 6.48
C ILE A 57 -12.30 -9.00 5.93
N LEU A 58 -12.75 -7.86 5.41
CA LEU A 58 -11.91 -6.81 4.86
C LEU A 58 -11.78 -5.61 5.78
N SER A 59 -12.92 -5.16 6.29
CA SER A 59 -12.94 -3.93 7.11
C SER A 59 -14.09 -3.90 8.08
N ILE A 60 -13.92 -3.10 9.13
CA ILE A 60 -14.91 -2.83 10.17
C ILE A 60 -15.02 -1.32 10.32
N ARG A 61 -16.26 -0.81 10.30
CA ARG A 61 -16.55 0.61 10.50
C ARG A 61 -17.66 0.78 11.55
N GLY A 62 -17.49 1.72 12.46
CA GLY A 62 -18.56 2.09 13.39
C GLY A 62 -19.64 2.91 12.69
N LEU A 63 -20.90 2.71 13.10
CA LEU A 63 -22.09 3.38 12.57
C LEU A 63 -22.68 4.39 13.56
N THR A 64 -22.22 4.40 14.79
CA THR A 64 -22.70 5.26 15.87
C THR A 64 -22.05 6.65 15.80
N SER A 65 -22.69 7.66 16.40
CA SER A 65 -22.23 9.05 16.38
C SER A 65 -20.92 9.30 17.14
N ASP A 66 -20.54 8.38 18.01
CA ASP A 66 -19.30 8.38 18.77
C ASP A 66 -18.12 7.72 18.03
N TRP A 67 -18.35 7.16 16.83
CA TRP A 67 -17.26 6.77 15.94
C TRP A 67 -16.53 8.04 15.45
N PRO A 68 -15.17 8.06 15.41
CA PRO A 68 -14.41 9.29 15.20
C PRO A 68 -14.77 10.03 13.91
N HIS A 69 -14.86 9.31 12.79
CA HIS A 69 -15.24 9.89 11.50
C HIS A 69 -15.89 8.84 10.60
N PRO A 70 -16.94 9.18 9.80
CA PRO A 70 -17.63 8.22 8.94
C PRO A 70 -16.77 7.52 7.89
N ALA A 71 -15.65 8.12 7.46
CA ALA A 71 -14.70 7.49 6.52
C ALA A 71 -13.67 6.60 7.22
N GLU A 72 -13.53 6.70 8.54
CA GLU A 72 -12.54 5.91 9.29
C GLU A 72 -13.02 4.48 9.52
N HIS A 73 -12.09 3.54 9.49
CA HIS A 73 -12.39 2.12 9.62
C HIS A 73 -11.13 1.31 9.96
N PHE A 74 -11.33 0.12 10.47
CA PHE A 74 -10.29 -0.89 10.48
C PHE A 74 -10.22 -1.57 9.11
N LYS A 75 -9.01 -1.85 8.64
CA LYS A 75 -8.77 -2.64 7.44
C LYS A 75 -7.87 -3.83 7.78
N ARG A 76 -8.25 -5.02 7.31
CA ARG A 76 -7.38 -6.19 7.35
C ARG A 76 -6.53 -6.22 6.08
N THR A 77 -5.21 -6.32 6.22
CA THR A 77 -4.28 -6.43 5.09
C THR A 77 -4.26 -7.87 4.54
N ALA A 78 -3.69 -8.06 3.36
CA ALA A 78 -3.49 -9.40 2.79
C ALA A 78 -2.59 -10.29 3.69
N GLY A 79 -1.64 -9.69 4.39
CA GLY A 79 -0.81 -10.35 5.40
C GLY A 79 -1.49 -10.60 6.74
N ASN A 80 -2.80 -10.40 6.83
CA ASN A 80 -3.62 -10.57 8.03
C ASN A 80 -3.27 -9.65 9.21
N ASP A 81 -2.73 -8.48 8.92
CA ASP A 81 -2.60 -7.41 9.93
C ASP A 81 -3.82 -6.50 9.91
N TRP A 82 -4.19 -6.00 11.07
CA TRP A 82 -5.19 -4.97 11.19
C TRP A 82 -4.54 -3.59 11.27
N VAL A 83 -5.02 -2.67 10.46
CA VAL A 83 -4.62 -1.27 10.45
C VAL A 83 -5.85 -0.38 10.59
N TYR A 84 -5.71 0.74 11.30
CA TYR A 84 -6.78 1.72 11.43
C TYR A 84 -6.53 2.88 10.46
N TYR A 85 -7.44 3.06 9.51
CA TYR A 85 -7.44 4.20 8.61
C TYR A 85 -8.02 5.42 9.31
N THR A 86 -7.34 6.55 9.24
CA THR A 86 -7.78 7.80 9.83
C THR A 86 -7.58 8.98 8.88
N VAL A 87 -8.49 9.93 8.94
CA VAL A 87 -8.42 11.24 8.24
C VAL A 87 -7.96 12.37 9.19
N GLY A 88 -7.65 12.04 10.43
CA GLY A 88 -7.25 12.98 11.47
C GLY A 88 -8.40 13.58 12.26
N ASP A 89 -8.06 14.35 13.31
CA ASP A 89 -9.03 14.97 14.17
C ASP A 89 -9.75 16.14 13.49
N LYS A 90 -11.08 16.18 13.60
CA LYS A 90 -11.93 17.27 13.12
C LYS A 90 -11.76 18.56 13.94
N SER A 91 -11.18 18.48 15.12
CA SER A 91 -11.17 19.61 16.07
C SER A 91 -10.27 20.78 15.68
N GLY A 92 -9.49 20.64 14.59
CA GLY A 92 -8.61 21.71 14.08
C GLY A 92 -7.41 22.04 14.97
N SER A 93 -7.30 21.44 16.14
CA SER A 93 -6.15 21.66 17.04
C SER A 93 -4.88 20.98 16.53
N ASP A 94 -5.03 19.94 15.70
CA ASP A 94 -3.94 19.20 15.06
C ASP A 94 -3.93 19.47 13.54
N GLY A 95 -3.89 20.74 13.13
CA GLY A 95 -3.84 21.17 11.73
C GLY A 95 -2.84 20.45 10.83
N VAL A 96 -1.90 19.79 11.45
CA VAL A 96 -0.91 18.89 10.89
C VAL A 96 -1.53 17.68 10.20
N ILE A 97 -2.49 17.00 10.82
CA ILE A 97 -3.11 15.79 10.28
C ILE A 97 -3.94 16.12 9.04
N SER A 98 -4.67 17.24 9.06
CA SER A 98 -5.42 17.70 7.90
C SER A 98 -4.53 18.06 6.71
N TRP A 99 -3.26 18.40 6.94
CA TRP A 99 -2.29 18.73 5.90
C TRP A 99 -1.59 17.51 5.30
N MET A 100 -1.45 16.43 6.08
CA MET A 100 -0.84 15.19 5.61
C MET A 100 -1.85 14.27 4.96
N GLY A 101 -3.13 14.55 5.16
CA GLY A 101 -4.20 13.75 4.65
C GLY A 101 -4.46 12.50 5.51
N GLU A 102 -4.81 11.45 4.85
CA GLU A 102 -5.19 10.17 5.41
C GLU A 102 -4.01 9.21 5.53
N TYR A 103 -4.04 8.34 6.54
CA TYR A 103 -3.00 7.34 6.75
C TYR A 103 -3.54 6.14 7.53
N TYR A 104 -2.79 5.03 7.47
CA TYR A 104 -3.06 3.83 8.24
C TYR A 104 -2.10 3.71 9.42
N LEU A 105 -2.67 3.40 10.59
CA LEU A 105 -1.94 3.06 11.81
C LEU A 105 -2.08 1.57 12.09
N PRO A 106 -1.00 0.88 12.48
CA PRO A 106 -1.11 -0.51 12.91
C PRO A 106 -1.96 -0.63 14.19
N CYS A 107 -2.91 -1.57 14.21
CA CYS A 107 -3.67 -1.90 15.42
C CYS A 107 -2.84 -2.77 16.36
N LEU A 108 -2.03 -3.65 15.79
CA LEU A 108 -1.07 -4.47 16.52
C LEU A 108 0.33 -3.97 16.22
N PRO A 109 1.26 -4.00 17.19
CA PRO A 109 2.61 -3.52 16.99
C PRO A 109 3.32 -4.25 15.85
N TYR A 110 3.68 -3.53 14.80
CA TYR A 110 4.65 -3.96 13.81
C TYR A 110 5.60 -2.80 13.50
N VAL A 111 6.72 -3.10 12.85
CA VAL A 111 7.71 -2.07 12.50
C VAL A 111 7.09 -1.06 11.55
N SER A 112 6.85 0.15 12.07
CA SER A 112 6.32 1.30 11.34
C SER A 112 6.98 2.58 11.86
N ASN A 113 6.72 3.70 11.21
CA ASN A 113 7.31 4.99 11.53
C ASN A 113 6.26 6.12 11.68
N PRO A 114 5.17 5.92 12.43
CA PRO A 114 4.15 6.94 12.59
C PRO A 114 4.75 8.22 13.19
N VAL A 115 4.31 9.36 12.68
CA VAL A 115 4.81 10.68 13.08
C VAL A 115 4.06 11.22 14.30
N TRP A 116 2.84 10.78 14.49
CA TRP A 116 1.97 11.22 15.57
C TRP A 116 1.23 10.06 16.22
N ASP A 117 0.92 10.28 17.47
CA ASP A 117 0.03 9.41 18.23
C ASP A 117 -1.40 9.87 18.01
N VAL A 118 -2.19 9.05 17.36
CA VAL A 118 -3.60 9.33 17.09
C VAL A 118 -4.44 8.75 18.20
N LYS A 119 -5.25 9.58 18.82
CA LYS A 119 -6.10 9.20 19.95
C LYS A 119 -7.28 8.27 19.58
N CYS A 120 -7.38 7.83 18.30
CA CYS A 120 -8.46 6.92 17.88
C CYS A 120 -8.53 5.66 18.75
N PHE A 121 -7.39 5.09 19.13
CA PHE A 121 -7.33 3.90 19.97
C PHE A 121 -7.70 4.13 21.44
N SER A 122 -7.88 5.38 21.89
CA SER A 122 -8.46 5.68 23.21
C SER A 122 -9.99 5.80 23.17
N ASN A 123 -10.60 5.78 21.99
CA ASN A 123 -12.06 5.79 21.85
C ASN A 123 -12.62 4.39 22.16
N PRO A 124 -13.55 4.25 23.14
CA PRO A 124 -14.09 2.96 23.55
C PRO A 124 -14.75 2.18 22.40
N VAL A 125 -15.46 2.87 21.50
CA VAL A 125 -16.14 2.22 20.37
C VAL A 125 -15.12 1.66 19.37
N VAL A 126 -14.03 2.40 19.10
CA VAL A 126 -12.93 1.92 18.26
C VAL A 126 -12.28 0.69 18.89
N MET A 127 -12.03 0.71 20.19
CA MET A 127 -11.40 -0.41 20.91
C MET A 127 -12.21 -1.71 20.88
N THR A 128 -13.54 -1.60 20.82
CA THR A 128 -14.42 -2.79 20.80
C THR A 128 -14.65 -3.38 19.42
N ALA A 129 -14.31 -2.68 18.35
CA ALA A 129 -14.66 -3.07 16.97
C ALA A 129 -14.17 -4.48 16.58
N LEU A 130 -12.96 -4.88 16.97
CA LEU A 130 -12.44 -6.21 16.69
C LEU A 130 -13.12 -7.30 17.54
N ALA A 131 -13.50 -6.98 18.78
CA ALA A 131 -14.29 -7.89 19.62
C ALA A 131 -15.70 -8.10 19.06
N GLU A 132 -16.31 -7.04 18.51
CA GLU A 132 -17.62 -7.10 17.86
C GLU A 132 -17.60 -8.00 16.61
N TRP A 133 -16.48 -8.02 15.87
CA TRP A 133 -16.30 -9.00 14.80
C TRP A 133 -16.33 -10.44 15.32
N SER A 134 -15.58 -10.74 16.37
CA SER A 134 -15.58 -12.07 16.98
C SER A 134 -16.97 -12.47 17.47
N GLN A 135 -17.71 -11.52 18.05
CA GLN A 135 -19.08 -11.75 18.50
C GLN A 135 -20.05 -11.98 17.33
N LEU A 136 -19.92 -11.19 16.24
CA LEU A 136 -20.70 -11.41 15.02
C LEU A 136 -20.44 -12.79 14.43
N TYR A 137 -19.17 -13.20 14.33
CA TYR A 137 -18.78 -14.52 13.82
C TYR A 137 -19.44 -15.66 14.64
N ALA A 138 -19.36 -15.58 15.97
CA ALA A 138 -19.99 -16.54 16.86
C ALA A 138 -21.52 -16.57 16.68
N ASN A 139 -22.15 -15.41 16.52
CA ASN A 139 -23.59 -15.33 16.28
C ASN A 139 -23.99 -15.94 14.93
N LEU A 140 -23.20 -15.74 13.88
CA LEU A 140 -23.43 -16.36 12.57
C LEU A 140 -23.29 -17.89 12.63
N TYR A 141 -22.31 -18.38 13.39
CA TYR A 141 -22.10 -19.83 13.60
C TYR A 141 -23.27 -20.48 14.30
N MET A 142 -23.86 -19.80 15.29
CA MET A 142 -25.01 -20.31 16.06
C MET A 142 -26.36 -20.09 15.35
N ALA A 143 -26.38 -19.29 14.28
CA ALA A 143 -27.62 -18.95 13.59
C ALA A 143 -28.15 -20.13 12.77
N ASP A 144 -29.44 -20.45 12.95
CA ASP A 144 -30.13 -21.38 12.03
C ASP A 144 -30.23 -20.75 10.63
N SER A 145 -29.63 -21.41 9.64
CA SER A 145 -29.64 -20.96 8.24
C SER A 145 -31.00 -20.92 7.59
N LYS A 146 -32.03 -21.57 8.18
CA LYS A 146 -33.40 -21.67 7.61
C LYS A 146 -34.13 -20.35 7.43
N GLY A 147 -33.61 -19.25 7.93
CA GLY A 147 -34.24 -17.93 7.82
C GLY A 147 -33.55 -16.96 6.86
N PHE A 148 -32.54 -17.38 6.11
CA PHE A 148 -31.81 -16.51 5.16
C PHE A 148 -32.13 -16.86 3.70
N TYR A 149 -32.06 -15.86 2.82
CA TYR A 149 -32.10 -16.11 1.38
C TYR A 149 -30.90 -16.95 0.93
N PRO A 150 -31.00 -17.74 -0.14
CA PRO A 150 -29.93 -18.63 -0.59
C PRO A 150 -28.58 -17.93 -0.72
N ARG A 151 -28.53 -16.75 -1.37
CA ARG A 151 -27.29 -15.98 -1.54
C ARG A 151 -26.69 -15.49 -0.21
N ALA A 152 -27.53 -15.11 0.75
CA ALA A 152 -27.05 -14.73 2.10
C ALA A 152 -26.54 -15.96 2.86
N THR A 153 -27.21 -17.10 2.71
CA THR A 153 -26.74 -18.39 3.27
C THR A 153 -25.37 -18.78 2.71
N ASP A 154 -25.17 -18.63 1.41
CA ASP A 154 -23.88 -18.93 0.76
C ASP A 154 -22.77 -17.99 1.24
N LEU A 155 -23.07 -16.69 1.36
CA LEU A 155 -22.13 -15.72 1.95
C LEU A 155 -21.77 -16.10 3.39
N ILE A 156 -22.76 -16.45 4.23
CA ILE A 156 -22.51 -16.85 5.62
C ILE A 156 -21.62 -18.10 5.67
N LYS A 157 -21.86 -19.09 4.81
CA LYS A 157 -20.98 -20.28 4.72
C LYS A 157 -19.55 -19.90 4.34
N GLN A 158 -19.37 -18.97 3.39
CA GLN A 158 -18.04 -18.47 3.01
C GLN A 158 -17.38 -17.74 4.18
N ILE A 159 -18.11 -16.89 4.90
CA ILE A 159 -17.60 -16.20 6.09
C ILE A 159 -17.16 -17.21 7.15
N LEU A 160 -18.00 -18.19 7.44
CA LEU A 160 -17.71 -19.21 8.45
C LEU A 160 -16.56 -20.16 8.08
N ALA A 161 -16.25 -20.29 6.79
CA ALA A 161 -15.07 -21.00 6.31
C ALA A 161 -13.77 -20.19 6.45
N ASN A 162 -13.85 -18.92 6.84
CA ASN A 162 -12.73 -17.99 7.00
C ASN A 162 -12.63 -17.51 8.47
N ASP A 163 -12.48 -18.47 9.41
CA ASP A 163 -12.19 -18.16 10.80
C ASP A 163 -10.78 -17.55 10.98
N ASP A 164 -10.48 -17.08 12.18
CA ASP A 164 -9.20 -16.44 12.48
C ASP A 164 -8.00 -17.36 12.19
N GLN A 165 -8.13 -18.66 12.43
CA GLN A 165 -7.09 -19.64 12.13
C GLN A 165 -6.89 -19.77 10.62
N THR A 166 -7.96 -19.94 9.86
CA THR A 166 -7.93 -20.00 8.38
C THR A 166 -7.34 -18.76 7.77
N LEU A 167 -7.73 -17.55 8.26
CA LEU A 167 -7.16 -16.29 7.81
C LEU A 167 -5.66 -16.19 8.11
N HIS A 168 -5.22 -16.67 9.26
CA HIS A 168 -3.81 -16.74 9.61
C HIS A 168 -3.03 -17.73 8.72
N GLU A 169 -3.58 -18.89 8.45
CA GLU A 169 -2.99 -19.89 7.55
C GLU A 169 -2.89 -19.37 6.11
N ARG A 170 -3.90 -18.67 5.64
CA ARG A 170 -3.87 -17.99 4.32
C ARG A 170 -2.74 -16.95 4.24
N SER A 171 -2.57 -16.14 5.27
CA SER A 171 -1.43 -15.19 5.34
C SER A 171 -0.08 -15.93 5.31
N ARG A 172 0.06 -17.02 6.06
CA ARG A 172 1.28 -17.83 6.03
C ARG A 172 1.53 -18.42 4.64
N ARG A 173 0.48 -18.93 3.98
CA ARG A 173 0.55 -19.44 2.60
C ARG A 173 0.98 -18.35 1.64
N LEU A 174 0.43 -17.13 1.73
CA LEU A 174 0.86 -16.01 0.91
C LEU A 174 2.36 -15.75 1.08
N ASN A 175 2.83 -15.68 2.33
CA ASN A 175 4.25 -15.48 2.62
C ASN A 175 5.13 -16.62 2.06
N GLN A 176 4.67 -17.86 2.08
CA GLN A 176 5.37 -19.00 1.47
C GLN A 176 5.45 -18.87 -0.05
N ILE A 177 4.34 -18.49 -0.71
CA ILE A 177 4.28 -18.32 -2.17
C ILE A 177 5.28 -17.25 -2.62
N ILE A 178 5.32 -16.11 -1.95
CA ILE A 178 6.21 -14.99 -2.34
C ILE A 178 7.63 -15.10 -1.80
N GLY A 179 7.90 -16.11 -0.95
CA GLY A 179 9.23 -16.38 -0.37
C GLY A 179 9.59 -15.53 0.84
N GLY A 180 8.60 -14.95 1.52
CA GLY A 180 8.80 -14.16 2.72
C GLY A 180 7.72 -13.11 2.93
N ARG A 181 7.79 -12.40 4.06
CA ARG A 181 6.86 -11.31 4.35
C ARG A 181 7.31 -10.01 3.70
N ILE A 182 6.42 -9.31 3.05
CA ILE A 182 6.67 -7.94 2.58
C ILE A 182 6.44 -6.97 3.75
N SER A 183 7.53 -6.45 4.29
CA SER A 183 7.54 -5.57 5.46
C SER A 183 7.38 -4.10 5.12
N VAL A 184 7.62 -3.72 3.86
CA VAL A 184 7.55 -2.34 3.37
C VAL A 184 6.97 -2.36 1.96
N LEU A 185 5.88 -1.61 1.76
CA LEU A 185 5.31 -1.36 0.44
C LEU A 185 5.80 -0.02 -0.11
N PRO A 186 5.98 0.13 -1.43
CA PRO A 186 6.26 1.42 -2.04
C PRO A 186 5.22 2.47 -1.63
N PRO A 187 5.62 3.72 -1.32
CA PRO A 187 4.68 4.75 -0.89
C PRO A 187 3.61 5.04 -1.95
N ASP A 188 3.92 4.83 -3.23
CA ASP A 188 3.00 5.02 -4.34
C ASP A 188 1.84 4.02 -4.35
N THR A 189 1.91 2.90 -3.61
CA THR A 189 0.80 1.95 -3.45
C THR A 189 -0.41 2.57 -2.75
N ARG A 190 -0.26 3.76 -2.15
CA ARG A 190 -1.37 4.60 -1.69
C ARG A 190 -2.43 4.84 -2.77
N HIS A 191 -2.04 4.89 -4.05
CA HIS A 191 -2.97 5.09 -5.18
C HIS A 191 -3.99 3.94 -5.35
N VAL A 192 -3.68 2.78 -4.81
CA VAL A 192 -4.57 1.61 -4.80
C VAL A 192 -4.92 1.15 -3.38
N ASP A 193 -4.78 2.05 -2.42
CA ASP A 193 -5.11 1.77 -1.03
C ASP A 193 -4.32 0.61 -0.41
N TYR A 194 -3.09 0.43 -0.88
CA TYR A 194 -2.17 -0.67 -0.52
C TYR A 194 -2.69 -2.07 -0.90
N ASP A 195 -3.73 -2.15 -1.74
CA ASP A 195 -4.27 -3.42 -2.25
C ASP A 195 -3.55 -3.79 -3.54
N ILE A 196 -2.51 -4.58 -3.40
CA ILE A 196 -1.64 -5.01 -4.51
C ILE A 196 -1.53 -6.54 -4.55
N ILE A 197 -1.24 -7.09 -5.72
CA ILE A 197 -0.79 -8.48 -5.86
C ILE A 197 0.73 -8.46 -5.87
N PRO A 198 1.40 -9.10 -4.90
CA PRO A 198 2.86 -9.13 -4.85
C PRO A 198 3.41 -10.29 -5.69
N VAL A 199 4.44 -10.03 -6.49
CA VAL A 199 5.22 -11.06 -7.19
C VAL A 199 6.69 -10.79 -6.94
N THR A 200 7.37 -11.67 -6.24
CA THR A 200 8.80 -11.53 -5.93
C THR A 200 9.63 -12.07 -7.09
N ILE A 201 10.42 -11.19 -7.74
CA ILE A 201 11.27 -11.53 -8.89
C ILE A 201 12.76 -11.64 -8.54
N ALA A 202 13.12 -11.17 -7.33
CA ALA A 202 14.49 -11.29 -6.81
C ALA A 202 14.46 -11.35 -5.29
N ASP A 203 15.42 -12.02 -4.70
CA ASP A 203 15.65 -12.13 -3.28
C ASP A 203 16.90 -11.34 -2.89
N GLY A 204 16.98 -10.89 -1.63
CA GLY A 204 18.11 -10.11 -1.14
C GLY A 204 18.12 -8.66 -1.63
N CYS A 205 19.17 -7.92 -1.28
CA CYS A 205 19.37 -6.53 -1.64
C CYS A 205 20.81 -6.27 -2.06
N LEU A 206 21.03 -5.32 -2.98
CA LEU A 206 22.37 -4.87 -3.36
C LEU A 206 23.06 -4.10 -2.25
N TYR A 207 22.29 -3.45 -1.36
CA TYR A 207 22.76 -2.60 -0.27
C TYR A 207 22.34 -3.16 1.09
N HIS A 208 23.18 -2.93 2.10
CA HIS A 208 22.92 -3.31 3.48
C HIS A 208 22.83 -2.06 4.39
N CYS A 209 21.98 -1.10 4.02
CA CYS A 209 21.83 0.16 4.74
C CYS A 209 21.43 -0.06 6.21
N LYS A 210 22.05 0.69 7.14
CA LYS A 210 21.88 0.51 8.59
C LYS A 210 20.46 0.82 9.07
N PHE A 211 19.78 1.78 8.44
CA PHE A 211 18.43 2.24 8.80
C PHE A 211 17.30 1.36 8.25
N CYS A 212 17.60 0.48 7.29
CA CYS A 212 16.60 -0.25 6.54
C CYS A 212 15.84 -1.26 7.42
N CYS A 213 14.49 -1.20 7.36
CA CYS A 213 13.62 -2.13 8.07
C CYS A 213 13.43 -3.46 7.30
N VAL A 214 13.85 -3.52 6.03
CA VAL A 214 13.68 -4.66 5.10
C VAL A 214 15.00 -5.43 4.96
N LYS A 215 15.88 -5.35 5.94
CA LYS A 215 17.18 -6.02 5.88
C LYS A 215 17.02 -7.49 5.54
N SER A 216 17.75 -7.91 4.52
CA SER A 216 17.97 -9.31 4.19
C SER A 216 19.48 -9.58 4.32
N ASP A 217 19.86 -10.62 5.04
CA ASP A 217 21.24 -11.10 5.07
C ASP A 217 21.61 -11.86 3.78
N GLN A 218 20.63 -12.04 2.90
CA GLN A 218 20.81 -12.71 1.63
C GLN A 218 21.40 -11.74 0.59
N LYS A 219 22.36 -12.26 -0.19
CA LYS A 219 22.86 -11.56 -1.38
C LYS A 219 21.74 -11.45 -2.41
N PHE A 220 21.76 -10.38 -3.19
CA PHE A 220 20.83 -10.20 -4.30
C PHE A 220 20.93 -11.37 -5.28
N GLN A 221 19.79 -12.00 -5.56
CA GLN A 221 19.67 -13.10 -6.51
C GLN A 221 18.35 -12.99 -7.29
N LYS A 222 18.43 -13.01 -8.62
CA LYS A 222 17.24 -13.07 -9.48
C LYS A 222 16.59 -14.45 -9.40
N ARG A 223 15.28 -14.49 -9.41
CA ARG A 223 14.53 -15.73 -9.58
C ARG A 223 14.48 -16.14 -11.05
N SER A 224 14.32 -17.44 -11.30
CA SER A 224 14.11 -17.92 -12.68
C SER A 224 12.69 -17.58 -13.17
N LYS A 225 12.52 -17.53 -14.48
CA LYS A 225 11.20 -17.30 -15.09
C LYS A 225 10.19 -18.38 -14.70
N GLU A 226 10.62 -19.63 -14.57
CA GLU A 226 9.80 -20.75 -14.12
C GLU A 226 9.31 -20.53 -12.69
N SER A 227 10.19 -20.13 -11.77
CA SER A 227 9.82 -19.82 -10.38
C SER A 227 8.83 -18.65 -10.28
N VAL A 228 8.95 -17.66 -11.16
CA VAL A 228 8.00 -16.54 -11.24
C VAL A 228 6.64 -17.01 -11.77
N LEU A 229 6.59 -17.89 -12.78
CA LEU A 229 5.33 -18.46 -13.29
C LEU A 229 4.61 -19.32 -12.24
N ASP A 230 5.34 -20.17 -11.53
CA ASP A 230 4.80 -20.99 -10.45
C ASP A 230 4.19 -20.11 -9.36
N GLN A 231 4.89 -19.03 -9.01
CA GLN A 231 4.41 -18.05 -8.02
C GLN A 231 3.15 -17.35 -8.51
N ILE A 232 3.09 -16.87 -9.76
CA ILE A 232 1.91 -16.21 -10.34
C ILE A 232 0.72 -17.17 -10.34
N THR A 233 0.92 -18.44 -10.69
CA THR A 233 -0.13 -19.46 -10.67
C THR A 233 -0.66 -19.68 -9.25
N ALA A 234 0.22 -19.85 -8.28
CA ALA A 234 -0.15 -20.04 -6.89
C ALA A 234 -0.87 -18.80 -6.29
N LEU A 235 -0.45 -17.58 -6.68
CA LEU A 235 -1.12 -16.34 -6.27
C LEU A 235 -2.51 -16.21 -6.89
N LYS A 236 -2.69 -16.60 -8.16
CA LYS A 236 -4.01 -16.61 -8.81
C LYS A 236 -5.00 -17.48 -8.03
N ASP A 237 -4.57 -18.66 -7.57
CA ASP A 237 -5.39 -19.56 -6.77
C ASP A 237 -5.62 -19.00 -5.36
N HIS A 238 -4.58 -18.39 -4.77
CA HIS A 238 -4.66 -17.79 -3.44
C HIS A 238 -5.68 -16.66 -3.37
N PHE A 239 -5.63 -15.71 -4.31
CA PHE A 239 -6.57 -14.59 -4.36
C PHE A 239 -7.98 -15.00 -4.82
N GLY A 240 -8.12 -16.12 -5.53
CA GLY A 240 -9.40 -16.68 -5.92
C GLY A 240 -10.32 -15.69 -6.64
N ALA A 241 -11.58 -15.60 -6.21
CA ALA A 241 -12.56 -14.68 -6.79
C ALA A 241 -12.19 -13.21 -6.51
N ASP A 242 -11.59 -12.94 -5.35
CA ASP A 242 -11.27 -11.57 -4.91
C ASP A 242 -10.18 -10.91 -5.74
N ARG A 243 -9.37 -11.68 -6.51
CA ARG A 243 -8.40 -11.09 -7.44
C ARG A 243 -9.03 -10.04 -8.37
N SER A 244 -10.35 -10.13 -8.61
CA SER A 244 -11.06 -9.15 -9.43
C SER A 244 -11.14 -7.75 -8.81
N ASN A 245 -10.87 -7.60 -7.54
CA ASN A 245 -10.82 -6.32 -6.83
C ASN A 245 -9.42 -5.68 -6.86
N TYR A 246 -8.40 -6.44 -7.21
CA TYR A 246 -7.02 -5.93 -7.29
C TYR A 246 -6.76 -5.31 -8.66
N HIS A 247 -6.09 -4.17 -8.67
CA HIS A 247 -5.78 -3.41 -9.87
C HIS A 247 -4.30 -2.97 -9.92
N ALA A 248 -3.47 -3.69 -9.19
CA ALA A 248 -2.06 -3.36 -9.07
C ALA A 248 -1.20 -4.59 -8.85
N LEU A 249 0.00 -4.53 -9.40
CA LEU A 249 1.07 -5.48 -9.25
C LEU A 249 2.25 -4.80 -8.55
N PHE A 250 2.84 -5.45 -7.57
CA PHE A 250 4.10 -5.06 -6.98
C PHE A 250 5.16 -6.11 -7.28
N LEU A 251 6.18 -5.74 -8.04
CA LEU A 251 7.30 -6.62 -8.33
C LEU A 251 8.44 -6.41 -7.35
N GLY A 252 8.80 -7.49 -6.68
CA GLY A 252 9.95 -7.50 -5.80
C GLY A 252 9.61 -7.32 -4.33
N ASN A 253 10.63 -7.12 -3.55
CA ASN A 253 10.56 -6.82 -2.14
C ASN A 253 11.60 -5.77 -1.74
N HIS A 254 12.67 -5.64 -2.53
CA HIS A 254 13.79 -4.74 -2.28
C HIS A 254 14.12 -3.94 -3.54
N ASP A 255 15.21 -4.28 -4.22
CA ASP A 255 15.70 -3.62 -5.43
C ASP A 255 15.28 -4.42 -6.68
N ALA A 256 13.98 -4.43 -6.97
CA ALA A 256 13.45 -5.17 -8.13
C ALA A 256 14.02 -4.67 -9.47
N LEU A 257 14.38 -3.39 -9.54
CA LEU A 257 14.96 -2.79 -10.73
C LEU A 257 16.28 -3.45 -11.12
N ALA A 258 17.05 -3.96 -10.16
CA ALA A 258 18.27 -4.71 -10.39
C ALA A 258 18.04 -6.08 -11.07
N ALA A 259 16.81 -6.58 -11.12
CA ALA A 259 16.49 -7.81 -11.84
C ALA A 259 16.66 -7.68 -13.37
N GLY A 260 16.64 -6.46 -13.89
CA GLY A 260 16.83 -6.16 -15.30
C GLY A 260 15.55 -6.29 -16.13
N ASP A 261 15.60 -5.74 -17.34
CA ASP A 261 14.45 -5.53 -18.21
C ASP A 261 13.73 -6.83 -18.61
N ASP A 262 14.47 -7.86 -18.97
CA ASP A 262 13.90 -9.14 -19.42
C ASP A 262 13.01 -9.80 -18.35
N LEU A 263 13.46 -9.85 -17.10
CA LEU A 263 12.68 -10.48 -16.03
C LEU A 263 11.54 -9.60 -15.54
N ILE A 264 11.74 -8.28 -15.47
CA ILE A 264 10.71 -7.32 -15.07
C ILE A 264 9.54 -7.35 -16.05
N CYS A 265 9.83 -7.20 -17.37
CA CYS A 265 8.80 -7.21 -18.40
C CYS A 265 8.09 -8.56 -18.47
N PHE A 266 8.85 -9.66 -18.46
CA PHE A 266 8.28 -11.01 -18.42
C PHE A 266 7.31 -11.20 -17.26
N ALA A 267 7.71 -10.85 -16.03
CA ALA A 267 6.86 -11.00 -14.85
C ALA A 267 5.58 -10.13 -14.94
N ALA A 268 5.73 -8.90 -15.43
CA ALA A 268 4.60 -7.99 -15.59
C ALA A 268 3.59 -8.50 -16.63
N GLU A 269 4.05 -8.96 -17.80
CA GLU A 269 3.21 -9.52 -18.87
C GLU A 269 2.47 -10.77 -18.40
N GLN A 270 3.20 -11.73 -17.79
CA GLN A 270 2.57 -12.96 -17.29
C GLN A 270 1.54 -12.70 -16.18
N ALA A 271 1.84 -11.78 -15.28
CA ALA A 271 0.90 -11.38 -14.25
C ALA A 271 -0.33 -10.65 -14.81
N TYR A 272 -0.13 -9.78 -15.82
CA TYR A 272 -1.24 -9.08 -16.48
C TYR A 272 -2.29 -10.05 -17.02
N GLU A 273 -1.84 -11.06 -17.74
CA GLU A 273 -2.71 -12.10 -18.31
C GLU A 273 -3.31 -13.01 -17.23
N ALA A 274 -2.48 -13.55 -16.34
CA ALA A 274 -2.92 -14.51 -15.32
C ALA A 274 -3.97 -13.93 -14.36
N PHE A 275 -3.82 -12.66 -13.98
CA PHE A 275 -4.76 -11.99 -13.10
C PHE A 275 -5.94 -11.36 -13.86
N GLY A 276 -5.91 -11.27 -15.18
CA GLY A 276 -6.99 -10.76 -16.03
C GLY A 276 -7.20 -9.25 -15.86
N PHE A 277 -6.14 -8.46 -15.82
CA PHE A 277 -6.23 -7.01 -15.66
C PHE A 277 -6.92 -6.32 -16.85
N SER A 278 -6.78 -6.85 -18.07
CA SER A 278 -7.41 -6.34 -19.29
C SER A 278 -8.94 -6.22 -19.24
N GLN A 279 -9.59 -7.02 -18.40
CA GLN A 279 -11.06 -7.18 -18.40
C GLN A 279 -11.78 -6.28 -17.38
N ARG A 280 -11.08 -5.45 -16.61
CA ARG A 280 -11.62 -4.96 -15.34
C ARG A 280 -11.96 -3.49 -15.28
N MET A 281 -11.16 -2.62 -15.85
CA MET A 281 -11.36 -1.18 -15.74
C MET A 281 -10.99 -0.44 -17.02
N LYS A 282 -11.52 0.78 -17.17
CA LYS A 282 -11.16 1.69 -18.25
C LYS A 282 -9.75 2.31 -18.08
N GLN A 283 -9.18 2.20 -16.90
CA GLN A 283 -7.84 2.72 -16.58
C GLN A 283 -6.85 1.57 -16.56
N ASP A 284 -5.62 1.84 -16.99
CA ASP A 284 -4.53 0.89 -16.91
C ASP A 284 -4.27 0.49 -15.44
N PRO A 285 -3.95 -0.78 -15.16
CA PRO A 285 -3.51 -1.21 -13.84
C PRO A 285 -2.16 -0.59 -13.49
N PHE A 286 -1.82 -0.62 -12.21
CA PHE A 286 -0.58 -0.07 -11.72
C PHE A 286 0.49 -1.16 -11.55
N LEU A 287 1.74 -0.80 -11.88
CA LEU A 287 2.91 -1.58 -11.61
C LEU A 287 3.84 -0.81 -10.68
N TYR A 288 4.23 -1.43 -9.56
CA TYR A 288 5.11 -0.83 -8.56
C TYR A 288 6.43 -1.57 -8.46
N LEU A 289 7.53 -0.81 -8.38
CA LEU A 289 8.89 -1.29 -8.24
C LEU A 289 9.65 -0.46 -7.23
N PHE A 290 10.56 -1.10 -6.49
CA PHE A 290 11.64 -0.40 -5.82
C PHE A 290 12.91 -0.44 -6.66
N GLY A 291 13.72 0.60 -6.57
CA GLY A 291 15.06 0.67 -7.12
C GLY A 291 16.04 1.36 -6.19
N SER A 292 17.30 0.95 -6.26
CA SER A 292 18.43 1.67 -5.68
C SER A 292 18.96 2.71 -6.66
N VAL A 293 19.77 3.65 -6.17
CA VAL A 293 20.50 4.60 -7.02
C VAL A 293 21.34 3.86 -8.07
N GLY A 294 22.04 2.79 -7.65
CA GLY A 294 22.90 2.02 -8.55
C GLY A 294 22.13 1.27 -9.62
N SER A 295 21.06 0.56 -9.26
CA SER A 295 20.23 -0.15 -10.24
C SER A 295 19.53 0.81 -11.20
N PHE A 296 19.13 1.97 -10.72
CA PHE A 296 18.48 2.99 -11.54
C PHE A 296 19.44 3.66 -12.52
N LEU A 297 20.65 4.01 -12.10
CA LEU A 297 21.68 4.52 -12.99
C LEU A 297 22.10 3.48 -14.04
N GLY A 298 22.22 2.20 -13.63
CA GLY A 298 22.56 1.10 -14.52
C GLY A 298 21.43 0.67 -15.48
N ALA A 299 20.19 1.07 -15.24
CA ALA A 299 19.07 0.76 -16.11
C ALA A 299 19.19 1.50 -17.44
N GLY A 300 19.20 0.74 -18.55
CA GLY A 300 19.25 1.28 -19.90
C GLY A 300 17.92 1.91 -20.34
N GLU A 301 17.95 2.72 -21.40
CA GLU A 301 16.77 3.36 -21.99
C GLU A 301 15.74 2.31 -22.44
N THR A 302 16.21 1.18 -22.98
CA THR A 302 15.36 0.06 -23.41
C THR A 302 14.40 -0.45 -22.33
N LEU A 303 14.81 -0.44 -21.05
CA LEU A 303 13.89 -0.81 -19.96
C LEU A 303 12.71 0.14 -19.89
N PHE A 304 12.95 1.45 -19.93
CA PHE A 304 11.90 2.47 -19.79
C PHE A 304 10.99 2.48 -21.02
N GLU A 305 11.54 2.25 -22.21
CA GLU A 305 10.75 2.09 -23.44
C GLU A 305 9.78 0.91 -23.30
N LYS A 306 10.29 -0.27 -22.93
CA LYS A 306 9.47 -1.48 -22.71
C LYS A 306 8.41 -1.27 -21.62
N LEU A 307 8.80 -0.68 -20.47
CA LEU A 307 7.84 -0.39 -19.39
C LEU A 307 6.74 0.59 -19.82
N ASN A 308 7.07 1.56 -20.68
CA ASN A 308 6.08 2.51 -21.21
C ASN A 308 5.13 1.88 -22.24
N GLU A 309 5.54 0.77 -22.89
CA GLU A 309 4.71 -0.01 -23.81
C GLU A 309 3.79 -1.00 -23.10
N LEU A 310 4.17 -1.46 -21.91
CA LEU A 310 3.33 -2.35 -21.09
C LEU A 310 1.98 -1.71 -20.79
N PRO A 311 0.90 -2.52 -20.64
CA PRO A 311 -0.42 -2.03 -20.32
C PRO A 311 -0.58 -1.69 -18.81
N PHE A 312 0.43 -1.02 -18.26
CA PHE A 312 0.48 -0.55 -16.89
C PHE A 312 0.83 0.93 -16.81
N TYR A 313 0.40 1.58 -15.73
CA TYR A 313 1.03 2.80 -15.26
C TYR A 313 2.07 2.41 -14.20
N THR A 314 3.34 2.65 -14.50
CA THR A 314 4.46 2.14 -13.71
C THR A 314 5.01 3.19 -12.76
N TYR A 315 5.07 2.88 -11.47
CA TYR A 315 5.77 3.65 -10.46
C TYR A 315 7.08 2.97 -10.09
N ILE A 316 8.17 3.72 -10.15
CA ILE A 316 9.50 3.26 -9.73
C ILE A 316 9.95 4.16 -8.58
N ASN A 317 9.99 3.62 -7.38
CA ASN A 317 10.38 4.36 -6.20
C ASN A 317 11.86 4.15 -5.88
N ILE A 318 12.65 5.23 -5.92
CA ILE A 318 14.10 5.20 -5.73
C ILE A 318 14.47 5.72 -4.35
N GLY A 319 15.22 4.91 -3.61
CA GLY A 319 15.80 5.32 -2.35
C GLY A 319 17.01 6.23 -2.57
N PHE A 320 16.83 7.53 -2.59
CA PHE A 320 17.94 8.53 -2.63
C PHE A 320 18.55 8.72 -1.25
N GLU A 321 17.72 8.85 -0.25
CA GLU A 321 17.94 9.05 1.18
C GLU A 321 18.52 10.41 1.54
N SER A 322 19.57 10.90 0.87
CA SER A 322 20.20 12.18 1.18
C SER A 322 21.05 12.72 0.01
N PHE A 323 21.22 14.04 -0.03
CA PHE A 323 22.23 14.73 -0.84
C PHE A 323 23.45 15.21 -0.02
N ASP A 324 23.57 14.73 1.23
CA ASP A 324 24.70 15.02 2.10
C ASP A 324 25.58 13.77 2.29
N ALA A 325 26.90 13.91 2.07
CA ALA A 325 27.84 12.82 2.15
C ALA A 325 27.96 12.22 3.55
N ASN A 326 27.91 13.05 4.59
CA ASN A 326 27.99 12.61 5.98
C ASN A 326 26.75 11.79 6.36
N THR A 327 25.59 12.21 5.91
CA THR A 327 24.35 11.46 6.10
C THR A 327 24.37 10.12 5.38
N LEU A 328 24.77 10.06 4.11
CA LEU A 328 24.90 8.81 3.35
C LEU A 328 25.86 7.83 4.02
N ALA A 329 27.03 8.31 4.47
CA ALA A 329 28.00 7.51 5.21
C ALA A 329 27.43 7.03 6.55
N GLY A 330 26.77 7.91 7.30
CA GLY A 330 26.16 7.60 8.60
C GLY A 330 25.12 6.48 8.53
N ILE A 331 24.26 6.50 7.52
CA ILE A 331 23.25 5.45 7.28
C ILE A 331 23.81 4.22 6.57
N GLY A 332 25.07 4.24 6.18
CA GLY A 332 25.74 3.13 5.50
C GLY A 332 25.22 2.86 4.09
N LYS A 333 24.82 3.92 3.37
CA LYS A 333 24.41 3.81 1.97
C LYS A 333 25.62 3.94 1.04
N PRO A 334 25.95 2.91 0.23
CA PRO A 334 27.19 2.86 -0.55
C PRO A 334 27.08 3.61 -1.88
N VAL A 335 26.73 4.90 -1.83
CA VAL A 335 26.62 5.79 -2.99
C VAL A 335 27.21 7.15 -2.70
N THR A 336 27.70 7.84 -3.72
CA THR A 336 28.19 9.22 -3.59
C THR A 336 27.07 10.23 -3.83
N VAL A 337 27.30 11.47 -3.39
CA VAL A 337 26.35 12.59 -3.62
C VAL A 337 26.19 12.85 -5.13
N GLU A 338 27.26 12.70 -5.91
CA GLU A 338 27.25 12.86 -7.36
C GLU A 338 26.34 11.83 -8.02
N GLN A 339 26.44 10.57 -7.60
CA GLN A 339 25.54 9.50 -8.09
C GLN A 339 24.09 9.77 -7.73
N VAL A 340 23.82 10.28 -6.53
CA VAL A 340 22.44 10.64 -6.12
C VAL A 340 21.93 11.81 -6.98
N LYS A 341 22.74 12.84 -7.24
CA LYS A 341 22.39 13.97 -8.13
C LYS A 341 22.13 13.52 -9.56
N GLU A 342 22.99 12.63 -10.10
CA GLU A 342 22.81 12.07 -11.43
C GLU A 342 21.51 11.26 -11.53
N ALA A 343 21.24 10.40 -10.54
CA ALA A 343 20.01 9.62 -10.50
C ALA A 343 18.77 10.51 -10.36
N PHE A 344 18.85 11.59 -9.58
CA PHE A 344 17.76 12.56 -9.48
C PHE A 344 17.50 13.28 -10.82
N LYS A 345 18.56 13.68 -11.52
CA LYS A 345 18.44 14.25 -12.87
C LYS A 345 17.78 13.24 -13.83
N LYS A 346 18.22 12.00 -13.83
CA LYS A 346 17.62 10.91 -14.63
C LYS A 346 16.14 10.70 -14.28
N MET A 347 15.76 10.78 -12.99
CA MET A 347 14.35 10.75 -12.57
C MET A 347 13.53 11.84 -13.27
N MET A 348 14.05 13.07 -13.32
CA MET A 348 13.35 14.19 -13.97
C MET A 348 13.22 13.98 -15.49
N GLU A 349 14.26 13.45 -16.13
CA GLU A 349 14.26 13.14 -17.56
C GLU A 349 13.25 12.04 -17.92
N ILE A 350 13.21 10.95 -17.15
CA ILE A 350 12.25 9.86 -17.33
C ILE A 350 10.81 10.37 -17.13
N ASN A 351 10.57 11.15 -16.09
CA ASN A 351 9.25 11.73 -15.81
C ASN A 351 8.77 12.70 -16.90
N ALA A 352 9.68 13.36 -17.59
CA ALA A 352 9.35 14.24 -18.71
C ALA A 352 9.16 13.46 -20.03
N GLY A 353 9.92 12.38 -20.24
CA GLY A 353 9.98 11.64 -21.51
C GLY A 353 8.90 10.58 -21.67
N TYR A 354 8.50 9.90 -20.60
CA TYR A 354 7.61 8.74 -20.67
C TYR A 354 6.22 9.04 -20.07
N LYS A 355 5.18 8.70 -20.81
CA LYS A 355 3.79 8.99 -20.39
C LYS A 355 3.30 8.08 -19.26
N ARG A 356 3.63 6.79 -19.33
CA ARG A 356 3.13 5.74 -18.43
C ARG A 356 4.10 5.37 -17.31
N ILE A 357 5.19 6.12 -17.13
CA ILE A 357 6.15 5.91 -16.06
C ILE A 357 6.21 7.13 -15.17
N GLU A 358 6.22 6.91 -13.88
CA GLU A 358 6.57 7.90 -12.88
C GLU A 358 7.67 7.34 -11.98
N VAL A 359 8.80 8.04 -11.91
CA VAL A 359 9.85 7.78 -10.96
C VAL A 359 9.69 8.71 -9.78
N THR A 360 9.69 8.16 -8.58
CA THR A 360 9.53 8.88 -7.31
C THR A 360 10.75 8.68 -6.44
N GLY A 361 10.97 9.55 -5.47
CA GLY A 361 12.17 9.53 -4.64
C GLY A 361 11.89 9.49 -3.15
N ASN A 362 12.61 8.63 -2.41
CA ASN A 362 12.59 8.61 -0.96
C ASN A 362 13.80 9.33 -0.38
N PHE A 363 13.55 10.15 0.65
CA PHE A 363 14.55 10.77 1.50
C PHE A 363 14.22 10.50 2.96
N ILE A 364 15.22 10.36 3.79
CA ILE A 364 15.04 10.15 5.22
C ILE A 364 14.74 11.46 5.95
N MET A 365 14.05 11.36 7.09
CA MET A 365 13.88 12.43 8.08
C MET A 365 14.25 11.92 9.47
N GLY A 366 14.90 12.73 10.28
CA GLY A 366 15.25 12.34 11.65
C GLY A 366 15.84 13.49 12.46
N ASP A 367 15.68 13.45 13.78
CA ASP A 367 16.08 14.52 14.70
C ASP A 367 17.60 14.73 14.74
N ASN A 368 18.37 13.67 14.49
CA ASN A 368 19.82 13.65 14.61
C ASN A 368 20.54 13.67 13.25
N LEU A 369 19.85 14.09 12.18
CA LEU A 369 20.47 14.25 10.87
C LEU A 369 21.22 15.59 10.80
N PRO A 370 22.38 15.65 10.09
CA PRO A 370 23.12 16.89 9.88
C PRO A 370 22.24 17.97 9.25
N ALA A 371 22.46 19.23 9.62
CA ALA A 371 21.76 20.38 9.01
C ALA A 371 21.94 20.42 7.47
N ASP A 372 23.13 20.02 6.99
CA ASP A 372 23.46 19.98 5.56
C ASP A 372 22.58 19.00 4.77
N HIS A 373 22.07 17.93 5.44
CA HIS A 373 21.08 17.03 4.83
C HIS A 373 19.82 17.80 4.38
N TYR A 374 19.27 18.61 5.27
CA TYR A 374 18.04 19.35 4.99
C TYR A 374 18.27 20.55 4.08
N LEU A 375 19.41 21.24 4.24
CA LEU A 375 19.76 22.37 3.38
C LEU A 375 19.97 21.94 1.93
N SER A 376 20.72 20.85 1.70
CA SER A 376 20.95 20.32 0.34
C SER A 376 19.67 19.81 -0.31
N LEU A 377 18.78 19.17 0.48
CA LEU A 377 17.48 18.73 -0.01
C LEU A 377 16.58 19.93 -0.39
N ALA A 378 16.50 20.94 0.48
CA ALA A 378 15.70 22.14 0.21
C ALA A 378 16.18 22.87 -1.03
N GLU A 379 17.50 23.05 -1.19
CA GLU A 379 18.10 23.68 -2.36
C GLU A 379 17.75 22.92 -3.65
N LEU A 380 17.88 21.60 -3.64
CA LEU A 380 17.54 20.79 -4.80
C LEU A 380 16.05 20.88 -5.16
N LEU A 381 15.16 20.73 -4.18
CA LEU A 381 13.71 20.77 -4.43
C LEU A 381 13.24 22.13 -4.93
N LYS A 382 13.84 23.22 -4.45
CA LYS A 382 13.57 24.60 -4.88
C LYS A 382 14.07 24.88 -6.29
N ASN A 383 15.23 24.33 -6.65
CA ASN A 383 15.91 24.62 -7.92
C ASN A 383 15.62 23.59 -9.02
N SER A 384 14.79 22.58 -8.75
CA SER A 384 14.44 21.56 -9.73
C SER A 384 13.77 22.14 -10.96
N ASP A 385 14.29 21.85 -12.15
CA ASP A 385 13.65 22.20 -13.42
C ASP A 385 12.52 21.23 -13.74
N VAL A 386 11.33 21.54 -13.25
CA VAL A 386 10.15 20.66 -13.32
C VAL A 386 9.39 20.92 -14.63
N LYS A 387 9.59 20.06 -15.62
CA LYS A 387 8.83 20.08 -16.88
C LYS A 387 7.39 19.57 -16.72
N ASN A 388 7.20 18.59 -15.84
CA ASN A 388 5.89 18.02 -15.51
C ASN A 388 5.64 18.08 -14.00
N LYS A 389 4.88 19.10 -13.56
CA LYS A 389 4.60 19.34 -12.14
C LYS A 389 3.73 18.27 -11.46
N SER A 390 3.16 17.35 -12.22
CA SER A 390 2.31 16.26 -11.68
C SER A 390 3.06 14.96 -11.44
N LYS A 391 4.33 14.88 -11.81
CA LYS A 391 5.16 13.69 -11.67
C LYS A 391 6.42 13.95 -10.85
N GLY A 392 6.99 12.89 -10.29
CA GLY A 392 8.22 12.94 -9.52
C GLY A 392 7.98 13.24 -8.05
N ALA A 393 6.98 12.62 -7.44
CA ALA A 393 6.71 12.79 -6.01
C ALA A 393 7.93 12.44 -5.15
N ILE A 394 8.17 13.28 -4.15
CA ILE A 394 9.21 13.10 -3.14
C ILE A 394 8.55 12.64 -1.85
N TYR A 395 9.08 11.56 -1.31
CA TYR A 395 8.63 10.99 -0.06
C TYR A 395 9.67 11.21 1.03
N LEU A 396 9.24 11.78 2.15
CA LEU A 396 10.07 11.98 3.32
C LEU A 396 9.73 10.90 4.36
N SER A 397 10.66 9.99 4.60
CA SER A 397 10.49 8.85 5.50
C SER A 397 11.09 9.15 6.87
N PRO A 398 10.28 9.36 7.91
CA PRO A 398 10.79 9.47 9.27
C PRO A 398 11.58 8.22 9.64
N LEU A 399 12.78 8.38 10.17
CA LEU A 399 13.58 7.27 10.68
C LEU A 399 12.82 6.59 11.82
N LYS A 400 12.78 5.25 11.78
CA LYS A 400 12.08 4.43 12.76
C LYS A 400 12.49 4.76 14.20
N ASP A 401 13.78 4.94 14.40
CA ASP A 401 14.40 5.13 15.73
C ASP A 401 14.47 6.62 16.16
N SER A 402 13.90 7.54 15.38
CA SER A 402 13.77 8.95 15.75
C SER A 402 12.78 9.09 16.90
N PRO A 403 13.19 9.63 18.08
CA PRO A 403 12.32 9.66 19.26
C PRO A 403 11.18 10.67 19.12
N ASN A 404 11.42 11.81 18.48
CA ASN A 404 10.52 12.96 18.44
C ASN A 404 10.02 13.25 17.01
N LYS A 405 9.46 12.21 16.33
CA LYS A 405 9.04 12.34 14.93
C LYS A 405 8.06 13.48 14.67
N ARG A 406 7.26 13.86 15.69
CA ARG A 406 6.32 14.98 15.59
C ARG A 406 7.04 16.32 15.41
N GLU A 407 8.23 16.48 16.00
CA GLU A 407 9.04 17.69 15.87
C GLU A 407 9.65 17.86 14.47
N LEU A 408 9.62 16.82 13.64
CA LEU A 408 10.06 16.90 12.24
C LEU A 408 9.02 17.57 11.32
N LEU A 409 7.79 17.75 11.77
CA LEU A 409 6.70 18.26 10.95
C LEU A 409 6.90 19.71 10.46
N PRO A 410 7.38 20.66 11.27
CA PRO A 410 7.67 22.01 10.78
C PRO A 410 8.65 21.99 9.60
N GLN A 411 9.68 21.16 9.68
CA GLN A 411 10.67 20.99 8.63
C GLN A 411 10.09 20.32 7.38
N PHE A 412 9.24 19.33 7.56
CA PHE A 412 8.47 18.74 6.46
C PHE A 412 7.64 19.80 5.72
N TYR A 413 6.92 20.68 6.46
CA TYR A 413 6.11 21.72 5.86
C TYR A 413 6.93 22.76 5.12
N GLN A 414 8.08 23.13 5.69
CA GLN A 414 8.99 24.05 5.02
C GLN A 414 9.45 23.46 3.67
N LEU A 415 9.95 22.22 3.66
CA LEU A 415 10.37 21.53 2.44
C LEU A 415 9.22 21.42 1.43
N LYS A 416 8.02 21.11 1.90
CA LYS A 416 6.83 21.00 1.04
C LYS A 416 6.45 22.34 0.41
N GLN A 417 6.54 23.44 1.15
CA GLN A 417 6.21 24.79 0.65
C GLN A 417 7.24 25.30 -0.35
N GLU A 418 8.52 25.00 -0.14
CA GLU A 418 9.60 25.44 -1.00
C GLU A 418 9.78 24.57 -2.24
N SER A 419 9.27 23.35 -2.22
CA SER A 419 9.43 22.38 -3.29
C SER A 419 8.59 22.67 -4.52
N ARG A 420 9.20 22.52 -5.70
CA ARG A 420 8.50 22.52 -7.00
C ARG A 420 7.88 21.16 -7.34
N LEU A 421 8.26 20.10 -6.63
CA LEU A 421 7.74 18.75 -6.76
C LEU A 421 6.71 18.45 -5.66
N PRO A 422 5.76 17.53 -5.88
CA PRO A 422 4.89 17.06 -4.82
C PRO A 422 5.69 16.40 -3.69
N VAL A 423 5.46 16.81 -2.44
CA VAL A 423 6.15 16.24 -1.26
C VAL A 423 5.14 15.63 -0.31
N PHE A 424 5.40 14.40 0.11
CA PHE A 424 4.55 13.63 1.02
C PHE A 424 5.39 12.99 2.13
N VAL A 425 4.76 12.68 3.26
CA VAL A 425 5.37 11.80 4.26
C VAL A 425 5.17 10.35 3.86
N TYR A 426 6.22 9.56 4.02
CA TYR A 426 6.17 8.13 3.81
C TYR A 426 6.01 7.41 5.15
N LEU A 427 4.82 6.87 5.41
CA LEU A 427 4.57 5.96 6.51
C LEU A 427 4.68 4.53 6.04
N ILE A 428 5.51 3.75 6.73
CA ILE A 428 5.76 2.35 6.41
C ILE A 428 4.45 1.56 6.55
N GLN A 429 4.01 1.00 5.44
CA GLN A 429 2.91 0.05 5.36
C GLN A 429 3.45 -1.29 4.89
N ARG A 430 2.86 -2.38 5.40
CA ARG A 430 3.21 -3.74 4.99
C ARG A 430 2.01 -4.46 4.35
N LEU A 431 2.34 -5.53 3.64
CA LEU A 431 1.33 -6.36 2.99
C LEU A 431 0.47 -7.10 4.03
#